data_0017f3b3fbc5a45ac3108f1e61939043
#
_entry.id   0017f3b3fbc5a45ac3108f1e61939043
#
_cell.length_a   1.000
_cell.length_b   1.000
_cell.length_c   1.000
_cell.angle_alpha   90.00
_cell.angle_beta   90.00
_cell.angle_gamma   90.00
#
_symmetry.space_group_name_H-M   'P 1'
#
loop_
_entity.id
_entity.type
_entity.pdbx_description
1 polymer ?
#
loop_
_entity_poly.entity_id
_entity_poly.type
_entity_poly.pdbx_seq_one_letter_code
_entity_poly.pdbx_strand_id
1 'polypeptide(L)'
;VTQWVWGHEHFDYPGDWPHPQARAERWYLQSGGVLGAEAPAGAAAPSMMLQQPADGLCSESAMQISIGLFSYLPLPCWTEDNFTNSFEVTFDTPVMEEDFYINGPIPADIWISTTALDAGLVVRVADLEPGGTARALTSGLQTASLRAVDEGKSRYLEGEMIQPWHPFTVESVEPVGSGNIIKVPVEIFPTSALIKKGHRLRIAVGPSNLPFALMPVPSLLQSLIGLINIYHDAEHPSSVVLPVAP
;
A
#
# COMPACT_ATOMS: atom_id res chain seq x y z
N VAL A 1 9.70 23.18 -4.62
CA VAL A 1 8.50 22.35 -4.88
C VAL A 1 7.32 22.97 -4.18
N THR A 2 6.12 22.92 -4.77
CA THR A 2 4.85 23.31 -4.13
C THR A 2 3.98 22.07 -4.08
N GLN A 3 3.51 21.72 -2.90
CA GLN A 3 2.72 20.52 -2.69
C GLN A 3 1.58 20.74 -1.71
N TRP A 4 0.44 20.10 -1.94
CA TRP A 4 -0.67 20.07 -1.02
C TRP A 4 -0.41 19.05 0.07
N VAL A 5 -0.65 19.37 1.33
CA VAL A 5 -0.49 18.48 2.48
C VAL A 5 -1.86 18.01 2.95
N TRP A 6 -2.17 16.74 2.70
CA TRP A 6 -3.37 16.11 3.24
C TRP A 6 -3.37 16.11 4.77
N GLY A 7 -4.51 16.31 5.37
CA GLY A 7 -4.63 16.38 6.84
C GLY A 7 -4.25 17.73 7.42
N HIS A 8 -3.38 18.50 6.78
CA HIS A 8 -3.04 19.86 7.19
C HIS A 8 -3.80 20.93 6.39
N GLU A 9 -4.35 20.54 5.24
CA GLU A 9 -5.22 21.38 4.41
C GLU A 9 -4.56 22.70 3.96
N HIS A 10 -3.25 22.69 3.69
CA HIS A 10 -2.54 23.83 3.13
C HIS A 10 -1.41 23.40 2.19
N PHE A 11 -0.85 24.36 1.46
CA PHE A 11 0.34 24.16 0.64
C PHE A 11 1.61 24.29 1.45
N ASP A 12 2.53 23.33 1.25
CA ASP A 12 3.90 23.38 1.75
C ASP A 12 4.89 23.71 0.62
N TYR A 13 6.03 24.28 0.97
CA TYR A 13 7.05 24.76 0.04
C TYR A 13 8.44 24.23 0.39
N PRO A 14 8.66 22.93 0.50
CA PRO A 14 9.98 22.39 0.76
C PRO A 14 10.94 22.75 -0.39
N GLY A 15 12.23 22.89 -0.06
CA GLY A 15 13.25 23.25 -1.05
C GLY A 15 13.46 22.21 -2.14
N ASP A 16 13.18 20.94 -1.86
CA ASP A 16 13.30 19.80 -2.79
C ASP A 16 12.25 18.73 -2.48
N TRP A 17 12.27 17.62 -3.26
CA TRP A 17 11.38 16.47 -3.07
C TRP A 17 12.16 15.15 -3.29
N PRO A 18 12.00 14.11 -2.41
CA PRO A 18 11.28 14.16 -1.11
C PRO A 18 11.69 15.32 -0.22
N HIS A 19 10.94 15.60 0.84
CA HIS A 19 11.29 16.70 1.75
C HIS A 19 12.78 16.59 2.18
N PRO A 20 13.61 17.67 2.12
CA PRO A 20 15.06 17.57 2.32
C PRO A 20 15.48 17.02 3.68
N GLN A 21 14.59 17.08 4.67
CA GLN A 21 14.82 16.57 6.02
C GLN A 21 14.08 15.26 6.28
N ALA A 22 13.48 14.65 5.23
CA ALA A 22 12.82 13.36 5.39
C ALA A 22 13.83 12.28 5.74
N ARG A 23 13.44 11.37 6.61
CA ARG A 23 14.15 10.15 6.97
C ARG A 23 13.40 8.94 6.51
N ALA A 24 14.10 7.89 6.15
CA ALA A 24 13.52 6.63 5.77
C ALA A 24 13.22 5.80 7.03
N GLU A 25 11.96 5.64 7.38
CA GLU A 25 11.54 4.82 8.52
C GLU A 25 10.85 3.55 8.02
N ARG A 26 11.42 2.38 8.37
CA ARG A 26 10.82 1.09 8.04
C ARG A 26 9.84 0.67 9.11
N TRP A 27 8.62 0.35 8.67
CA TRP A 27 7.53 -0.13 9.50
C TRP A 27 7.09 -1.51 9.01
N TYR A 28 6.85 -2.43 9.94
CA TYR A 28 6.57 -3.83 9.65
C TYR A 28 5.11 -4.17 9.91
N LEU A 29 4.55 -4.95 8.98
CA LEU A 29 3.27 -5.58 9.15
C LEU A 29 3.44 -6.71 10.17
N GLN A 30 2.58 -6.77 11.20
CA GLN A 30 2.70 -7.71 12.30
C GLN A 30 1.37 -8.43 12.56
N SER A 31 1.44 -9.55 13.27
CA SER A 31 0.27 -10.31 13.69
C SER A 31 -0.74 -9.45 14.42
N GLY A 32 -2.02 -9.75 14.23
CA GLY A 32 -3.11 -9.00 14.87
C GLY A 32 -3.43 -7.66 14.20
N GLY A 33 -2.93 -7.41 12.99
CA GLY A 33 -3.22 -6.18 12.25
C GLY A 33 -2.46 -4.97 12.80
N VAL A 34 -1.27 -5.17 13.35
CA VAL A 34 -0.42 -4.10 13.90
C VAL A 34 0.60 -3.67 12.84
N LEU A 35 0.77 -2.36 12.68
CA LEU A 35 1.88 -1.74 11.95
C LEU A 35 2.87 -1.17 12.99
N GLY A 36 4.07 -1.71 13.05
CA GLY A 36 5.05 -1.37 14.09
C GLY A 36 6.46 -1.14 13.54
N ALA A 37 7.25 -0.33 14.24
CA ALA A 37 8.63 -0.01 13.85
C ALA A 37 9.62 -1.17 14.08
N GLU A 38 9.29 -2.13 14.94
CA GLU A 38 10.18 -3.27 15.23
C GLU A 38 9.88 -4.44 14.28
N ALA A 39 10.93 -5.09 13.80
CA ALA A 39 10.78 -6.29 12.97
C ALA A 39 10.13 -7.43 13.75
N PRO A 40 9.27 -8.27 13.12
CA PRO A 40 8.69 -9.43 13.78
C PRO A 40 9.79 -10.41 14.24
N ALA A 41 9.69 -10.89 15.48
CA ALA A 41 10.75 -11.70 16.12
C ALA A 41 10.49 -13.22 16.08
N GLY A 42 9.35 -13.68 15.58
CA GLY A 42 8.95 -15.09 15.64
C GLY A 42 8.10 -15.55 14.47
N ALA A 43 7.72 -16.81 14.51
CA ALA A 43 6.79 -17.38 13.52
C ALA A 43 5.38 -16.86 13.77
N ALA A 44 4.66 -16.58 12.68
CA ALA A 44 3.27 -16.18 12.70
C ALA A 44 2.51 -16.85 11.55
N ALA A 45 1.23 -17.13 11.77
CA ALA A 45 0.37 -17.57 10.69
C ALA A 45 0.13 -16.40 9.71
N PRO A 46 0.16 -16.64 8.40
CA PRO A 46 -0.12 -15.59 7.42
C PRO A 46 -1.58 -15.12 7.52
N SER A 47 -1.80 -13.87 7.18
CA SER A 47 -3.14 -13.35 6.94
C SER A 47 -3.59 -13.73 5.53
N MET A 48 -4.89 -13.96 5.33
CA MET A 48 -5.42 -14.44 4.05
C MET A 48 -6.45 -13.48 3.47
N MET A 49 -6.43 -13.34 2.15
CA MET A 49 -7.48 -12.67 1.38
C MET A 49 -7.81 -13.44 0.10
N LEU A 50 -9.01 -13.20 -0.43
CA LEU A 50 -9.44 -13.75 -1.71
C LEU A 50 -9.02 -12.82 -2.85
N GLN A 51 -8.40 -13.36 -3.90
CA GLN A 51 -8.17 -12.62 -5.14
C GLN A 51 -9.51 -12.35 -5.82
N GLN A 52 -9.99 -11.11 -5.74
CA GLN A 52 -11.21 -10.67 -6.40
C GLN A 52 -10.94 -9.39 -7.21
N PRO A 53 -11.31 -9.36 -8.49
CA PRO A 53 -11.02 -8.21 -9.35
C PRO A 53 -11.92 -7.00 -9.08
N ALA A 54 -12.98 -7.16 -8.32
CA ALA A 54 -13.98 -6.11 -8.06
C ALA A 54 -13.67 -5.28 -6.80
N ASP A 55 -12.62 -5.62 -6.06
CA ASP A 55 -12.19 -4.82 -4.93
C ASP A 55 -11.77 -3.41 -5.36
N GLY A 56 -12.13 -2.41 -4.57
CA GLY A 56 -11.94 -0.99 -4.90
C GLY A 56 -13.13 -0.32 -5.58
N LEU A 57 -14.14 -1.06 -6.08
CA LEU A 57 -15.33 -0.44 -6.69
C LEU A 57 -16.08 0.48 -5.73
N CYS A 58 -16.02 0.19 -4.44
CA CYS A 58 -16.65 0.97 -3.38
C CYS A 58 -15.58 1.64 -2.51
N SER A 59 -14.80 2.54 -3.10
CA SER A 59 -13.68 3.23 -2.47
C SER A 59 -13.61 4.70 -2.90
N GLU A 60 -12.83 5.51 -2.19
CA GLU A 60 -12.53 6.88 -2.61
C GLU A 60 -11.84 6.94 -3.97
N SER A 61 -11.08 5.91 -4.38
CA SER A 61 -10.52 5.81 -5.73
C SER A 61 -11.60 5.79 -6.82
N ALA A 62 -12.73 5.14 -6.59
CA ALA A 62 -13.86 5.13 -7.54
C ALA A 62 -14.48 6.53 -7.69
N MET A 63 -14.47 7.33 -6.61
CA MET A 63 -14.88 8.72 -6.63
C MET A 63 -14.00 9.57 -7.55
N GLN A 64 -12.69 9.43 -7.43
CA GLN A 64 -11.73 10.15 -8.24
C GLN A 64 -11.90 9.83 -9.74
N ILE A 65 -12.01 8.56 -10.09
CA ILE A 65 -12.20 8.12 -11.48
C ILE A 65 -13.52 8.61 -12.08
N SER A 66 -14.59 8.65 -11.29
CA SER A 66 -15.90 9.14 -11.75
C SER A 66 -16.00 10.67 -11.81
N ILE A 67 -14.91 11.39 -11.53
CA ILE A 67 -14.88 12.87 -11.48
C ILE A 67 -15.98 13.40 -10.50
N GLY A 68 -16.17 12.70 -9.39
CA GLY A 68 -17.16 13.04 -8.39
C GLY A 68 -18.60 12.66 -8.75
N LEU A 69 -18.87 12.00 -9.89
CA LEU A 69 -20.24 11.66 -10.30
C LEU A 69 -20.94 10.74 -9.30
N PHE A 70 -20.20 9.85 -8.66
CA PHE A 70 -20.75 8.94 -7.65
C PHE A 70 -21.12 9.63 -6.34
N SER A 71 -20.74 10.89 -6.11
CA SER A 71 -21.16 11.64 -4.91
C SER A 71 -22.67 11.88 -4.84
N TYR A 72 -23.35 11.77 -5.97
CA TYR A 72 -24.83 11.86 -6.01
C TYR A 72 -25.51 10.59 -5.51
N LEU A 73 -24.77 9.50 -5.34
CA LEU A 73 -25.29 8.26 -4.75
C LEU A 73 -25.05 8.31 -3.23
N PRO A 74 -26.08 8.05 -2.41
CA PRO A 74 -25.95 8.12 -0.94
C PRO A 74 -25.26 6.86 -0.38
N LEU A 75 -24.04 6.57 -0.85
CA LEU A 75 -23.26 5.41 -0.43
C LEU A 75 -22.02 5.90 0.33
N PRO A 76 -21.76 5.44 1.55
CA PRO A 76 -20.61 5.86 2.35
C PRO A 76 -19.27 5.51 1.70
N CYS A 77 -19.24 4.44 0.92
CA CYS A 77 -18.04 3.95 0.23
C CYS A 77 -17.41 4.94 -0.76
N TRP A 78 -18.10 6.03 -1.11
CA TRP A 78 -17.52 7.08 -1.96
C TRP A 78 -16.73 8.14 -1.19
N THR A 79 -16.81 8.12 0.14
CA THR A 79 -16.17 9.11 1.02
C THR A 79 -15.23 8.48 2.04
N GLU A 80 -15.12 7.16 2.05
CA GLU A 80 -14.27 6.40 2.97
C GLU A 80 -13.95 5.03 2.38
N ASP A 81 -12.86 4.42 2.86
CA ASP A 81 -12.41 3.11 2.39
C ASP A 81 -12.79 1.95 3.33
N ASN A 82 -13.61 2.17 4.37
CA ASN A 82 -13.96 1.13 5.35
C ASN A 82 -14.60 -0.10 4.71
N PHE A 83 -15.46 0.08 3.71
CA PHE A 83 -16.08 -1.04 3.01
C PHE A 83 -15.04 -1.86 2.25
N THR A 84 -14.19 -1.21 1.46
CA THR A 84 -13.10 -1.86 0.73
C THR A 84 -12.14 -2.55 1.69
N ASN A 85 -11.74 -1.89 2.78
CA ASN A 85 -10.86 -2.47 3.79
C ASN A 85 -11.43 -3.73 4.47
N SER A 86 -12.76 -3.95 4.42
CA SER A 86 -13.36 -5.19 4.96
C SER A 86 -13.03 -6.45 4.14
N PHE A 87 -12.53 -6.29 2.92
CA PHE A 87 -12.07 -7.37 2.03
C PHE A 87 -10.55 -7.45 1.92
N GLU A 88 -9.85 -6.51 2.53
CA GLU A 88 -8.39 -6.39 2.54
C GLU A 88 -7.82 -6.83 3.90
N VAL A 89 -6.52 -7.03 3.95
CA VAL A 89 -5.81 -7.24 5.22
C VAL A 89 -5.24 -5.91 5.67
N THR A 90 -5.66 -5.43 6.84
CA THR A 90 -5.29 -4.11 7.36
C THR A 90 -4.31 -4.21 8.53
N PHE A 91 -3.41 -3.22 8.60
CA PHE A 91 -2.42 -3.07 9.66
C PHE A 91 -2.39 -1.62 10.10
N ASP A 92 -2.61 -1.39 11.40
CA ASP A 92 -2.73 -0.05 11.96
C ASP A 92 -1.59 0.22 12.95
N THR A 93 -1.05 1.45 12.92
CA THR A 93 -0.14 1.91 13.97
C THR A 93 -0.87 2.01 15.32
N PRO A 94 -0.16 2.07 16.45
CA PRO A 94 -0.70 2.67 17.65
C PRO A 94 -1.27 4.06 17.38
N VAL A 95 -2.10 4.56 18.29
CA VAL A 95 -2.59 5.96 18.19
C VAL A 95 -1.39 6.89 18.21
N MET A 96 -1.33 7.82 17.24
CA MET A 96 -0.27 8.81 17.18
C MET A 96 -0.31 9.74 18.41
N GLU A 97 0.81 9.84 19.12
CA GLU A 97 0.98 10.73 20.28
C GLU A 97 1.29 12.18 19.87
N GLU A 98 1.80 12.36 18.66
CA GLU A 98 2.08 13.63 18.00
C GLU A 98 1.72 13.56 16.52
N ASP A 99 1.74 14.69 15.83
CA ASP A 99 1.52 14.75 14.39
C ASP A 99 2.65 14.00 13.66
N PHE A 100 2.29 13.21 12.63
CA PHE A 100 3.22 12.37 11.88
C PHE A 100 3.16 12.72 10.39
N TYR A 101 4.21 13.38 9.90
CA TYR A 101 4.25 13.92 8.53
C TYR A 101 5.01 13.00 7.59
N ILE A 102 4.34 12.50 6.56
CA ILE A 102 4.89 11.69 5.48
C ILE A 102 5.03 12.55 4.24
N ASN A 103 6.23 12.58 3.63
CA ASN A 103 6.48 13.40 2.45
C ASN A 103 7.46 12.73 1.48
N GLY A 104 6.94 12.01 0.51
CA GLY A 104 7.73 11.34 -0.52
C GLY A 104 7.11 10.05 -1.04
N PRO A 105 7.87 9.25 -1.81
CA PRO A 105 7.45 7.93 -2.27
C PRO A 105 7.51 6.90 -1.14
N ILE A 106 6.59 5.93 -1.20
CA ILE A 106 6.47 4.86 -0.20
C ILE A 106 6.62 3.53 -0.93
N PRO A 107 7.67 2.74 -0.70
CA PRO A 107 7.73 1.35 -1.16
C PRO A 107 7.13 0.43 -0.10
N ALA A 108 6.52 -0.67 -0.55
CA ALA A 108 6.12 -1.78 0.29
C ALA A 108 6.78 -3.07 -0.18
N ASP A 109 7.41 -3.80 0.69
CA ASP A 109 7.90 -5.16 0.46
C ASP A 109 6.87 -6.14 1.05
N ILE A 110 6.04 -6.75 0.22
CA ILE A 110 4.98 -7.67 0.67
C ILE A 110 5.36 -9.10 0.34
N TRP A 111 5.52 -9.93 1.36
CA TRP A 111 5.74 -11.36 1.22
C TRP A 111 4.41 -12.08 1.09
N ILE A 112 4.25 -12.82 -0.02
CA ILE A 112 3.01 -13.53 -0.32
C ILE A 112 3.26 -14.95 -0.79
N SER A 113 2.21 -15.78 -0.68
CA SER A 113 2.00 -16.93 -1.57
C SER A 113 0.58 -16.90 -2.10
N THR A 114 0.35 -17.55 -3.24
CA THR A 114 -0.99 -17.67 -3.82
C THR A 114 -1.28 -19.11 -4.22
N THR A 115 -2.56 -19.50 -4.19
CA THR A 115 -3.02 -20.79 -4.74
C THR A 115 -3.19 -20.76 -6.26
N ALA A 116 -3.18 -19.56 -6.85
CA ALA A 116 -3.26 -19.34 -8.29
C ALA A 116 -1.87 -19.32 -8.95
N LEU A 117 -1.80 -19.03 -10.25
CA LEU A 117 -0.55 -18.94 -11.01
C LEU A 117 0.06 -17.53 -10.98
N ASP A 118 -0.75 -16.52 -10.67
CA ASP A 118 -0.33 -15.12 -10.49
C ASP A 118 -1.18 -14.46 -9.41
N ALA A 119 -0.81 -13.25 -8.98
CA ALA A 119 -1.56 -12.46 -8.01
C ALA A 119 -1.47 -10.97 -8.33
N GLY A 120 -2.56 -10.23 -8.08
CA GLY A 120 -2.55 -8.78 -8.03
C GLY A 120 -2.48 -8.33 -6.58
N LEU A 121 -1.72 -7.29 -6.33
CA LEU A 121 -1.66 -6.61 -5.03
C LEU A 121 -1.95 -5.13 -5.21
N VAL A 122 -2.74 -4.59 -4.31
CA VAL A 122 -2.80 -3.16 -4.03
C VAL A 122 -2.35 -2.93 -2.59
N VAL A 123 -1.55 -1.90 -2.36
CA VAL A 123 -1.22 -1.44 -1.01
C VAL A 123 -1.75 -0.03 -0.88
N ARG A 124 -2.70 0.17 0.02
CA ARG A 124 -3.31 1.47 0.33
C ARG A 124 -2.71 2.03 1.59
N VAL A 125 -2.53 3.32 1.58
CA VAL A 125 -2.13 4.12 2.76
C VAL A 125 -3.32 5.00 3.11
N ALA A 126 -3.77 4.94 4.34
CA ALA A 126 -4.93 5.71 4.80
C ALA A 126 -4.69 6.34 6.18
N ASP A 127 -5.32 7.48 6.40
CA ASP A 127 -5.50 8.07 7.72
C ASP A 127 -6.74 7.46 8.38
N LEU A 128 -6.55 6.80 9.52
CA LEU A 128 -7.63 6.24 10.31
C LEU A 128 -8.00 7.23 11.42
N GLU A 129 -9.12 7.91 11.25
CA GLU A 129 -9.65 8.88 12.19
C GLU A 129 -10.06 8.21 13.53
N PRO A 130 -10.09 8.95 14.65
CA PRO A 130 -10.52 8.40 15.96
C PRO A 130 -11.92 7.78 15.96
N GLY A 131 -12.78 8.20 15.02
CA GLY A 131 -14.11 7.63 14.79
C GLY A 131 -14.11 6.28 14.05
N GLY A 132 -12.97 5.82 13.57
CA GLY A 132 -12.82 4.59 12.79
C GLY A 132 -13.02 4.76 11.29
N THR A 133 -13.15 5.99 10.79
CA THR A 133 -13.23 6.29 9.35
C THR A 133 -11.84 6.22 8.73
N ALA A 134 -11.66 5.40 7.69
CA ALA A 134 -10.42 5.33 6.92
C ALA A 134 -10.49 6.28 5.71
N ARG A 135 -9.60 7.25 5.68
CA ARG A 135 -9.44 8.20 4.57
C ARG A 135 -8.27 7.82 3.69
N ALA A 136 -8.52 7.57 2.43
CA ALA A 136 -7.48 7.24 1.47
C ALA A 136 -6.50 8.41 1.30
N LEU A 137 -5.20 8.13 1.43
CA LEU A 137 -4.12 9.09 1.13
C LEU A 137 -3.48 8.78 -0.21
N THR A 138 -3.07 7.54 -0.40
CA THR A 138 -2.43 7.08 -1.62
C THR A 138 -2.49 5.55 -1.72
N SER A 139 -2.15 5.01 -2.89
CA SER A 139 -2.04 3.57 -3.10
C SER A 139 -0.99 3.24 -4.14
N GLY A 140 -0.56 1.98 -4.16
CA GLY A 140 0.28 1.41 -5.21
C GLY A 140 -0.25 0.05 -5.64
N LEU A 141 0.11 -0.36 -6.85
CA LEU A 141 -0.36 -1.62 -7.42
C LEU A 141 0.80 -2.39 -8.02
N GLN A 142 0.79 -3.71 -7.83
CA GLN A 142 1.78 -4.59 -8.45
C GLN A 142 1.15 -5.90 -8.87
N THR A 143 1.46 -6.35 -10.08
CA THR A 143 1.23 -7.74 -10.50
C THR A 143 2.43 -8.57 -10.06
N ALA A 144 2.19 -9.65 -9.33
CA ALA A 144 3.27 -10.41 -8.69
C ALA A 144 4.28 -11.01 -9.67
N SER A 145 3.84 -11.42 -10.87
CA SER A 145 4.75 -11.87 -11.93
C SER A 145 5.59 -10.76 -12.56
N LEU A 146 5.25 -9.48 -12.33
CA LEU A 146 5.97 -8.30 -12.82
C LEU A 146 6.79 -7.60 -11.72
N ARG A 147 7.13 -8.35 -10.65
CA ARG A 147 7.79 -7.83 -9.45
C ARG A 147 9.27 -7.49 -9.59
N ALA A 148 9.93 -7.88 -10.69
CA ALA A 148 11.34 -7.61 -10.89
C ALA A 148 11.68 -6.11 -10.71
N VAL A 149 12.79 -5.83 -10.04
CA VAL A 149 13.26 -4.47 -9.77
C VAL A 149 14.64 -4.25 -10.36
N ASP A 150 14.85 -3.15 -11.04
CA ASP A 150 16.17 -2.65 -11.46
C ASP A 150 16.71 -1.74 -10.35
N GLU A 151 17.53 -2.29 -9.46
CA GLU A 151 18.12 -1.57 -8.34
C GLU A 151 18.96 -0.34 -8.76
N GLY A 152 19.59 -0.43 -9.94
CA GLY A 152 20.42 0.66 -10.47
C GLY A 152 19.62 1.88 -10.92
N LYS A 153 18.32 1.72 -11.17
CA LYS A 153 17.39 2.81 -11.51
C LYS A 153 16.47 3.21 -10.35
N SER A 154 16.45 2.40 -9.31
CA SER A 154 15.65 2.67 -8.11
C SER A 154 16.23 3.86 -7.33
N ARG A 155 15.37 4.51 -6.53
CA ARG A 155 15.79 5.62 -5.68
C ARG A 155 15.95 5.18 -4.24
N TYR A 156 16.91 5.80 -3.56
CA TYR A 156 17.26 5.47 -2.18
C TYR A 156 17.26 6.73 -1.31
N LEU A 157 16.90 6.56 -0.04
CA LEU A 157 17.03 7.56 1.02
C LEU A 157 17.66 6.86 2.24
N GLU A 158 18.77 7.35 2.73
CA GLU A 158 19.51 6.79 3.88
C GLU A 158 19.83 5.28 3.75
N GLY A 159 19.98 4.79 2.52
CA GLY A 159 20.27 3.38 2.24
C GLY A 159 19.01 2.50 2.06
N GLU A 160 17.84 2.99 2.40
CA GLU A 160 16.57 2.34 2.11
C GLU A 160 16.08 2.66 0.70
N MET A 161 15.62 1.65 -0.03
CA MET A 161 14.95 1.86 -1.31
C MET A 161 13.62 2.54 -1.04
N ILE A 162 13.42 3.74 -1.58
CA ILE A 162 12.17 4.51 -1.43
C ILE A 162 11.30 4.51 -2.68
N GLN A 163 11.85 4.14 -3.83
CA GLN A 163 11.11 4.04 -5.08
C GLN A 163 11.71 2.92 -5.93
N PRO A 164 11.12 1.71 -5.93
CA PRO A 164 11.56 0.61 -6.78
C PRO A 164 11.27 0.94 -8.25
N TRP A 165 12.22 0.64 -9.13
CA TRP A 165 12.02 0.75 -10.57
C TRP A 165 11.68 -0.61 -11.16
N HIS A 166 10.47 -0.77 -11.69
CA HIS A 166 10.02 -2.00 -12.34
C HIS A 166 10.22 -1.89 -13.87
N PRO A 167 10.94 -2.80 -14.51
CA PRO A 167 11.18 -2.75 -15.97
C PRO A 167 9.92 -2.97 -16.80
N PHE A 168 9.00 -3.81 -16.34
CA PHE A 168 7.77 -4.18 -17.04
C PHE A 168 7.99 -4.69 -18.48
N THR A 169 9.10 -5.40 -18.72
CA THR A 169 9.39 -6.03 -20.01
C THR A 169 9.07 -7.53 -19.96
N VAL A 170 8.95 -8.16 -21.14
CA VAL A 170 8.71 -9.62 -21.23
C VAL A 170 9.84 -10.40 -20.56
N GLU A 171 11.06 -9.93 -20.69
CA GLU A 171 12.28 -10.58 -20.14
C GLU A 171 12.35 -10.47 -18.61
N SER A 172 11.65 -9.49 -18.03
CA SER A 172 11.61 -9.29 -16.56
C SER A 172 10.44 -10.00 -15.87
N VAL A 173 9.66 -10.78 -16.60
CA VAL A 173 8.58 -11.57 -16.01
C VAL A 173 9.17 -12.70 -15.16
N GLU A 174 8.76 -12.75 -13.91
CA GLU A 174 9.14 -13.77 -12.94
C GLU A 174 7.90 -14.56 -12.51
N PRO A 175 7.68 -15.76 -13.04
CA PRO A 175 6.54 -16.60 -12.66
C PRO A 175 6.41 -16.76 -11.14
N VAL A 176 5.19 -16.68 -10.63
CA VAL A 176 4.92 -16.82 -9.19
C VAL A 176 4.93 -18.30 -8.79
N GLY A 177 4.12 -19.08 -9.45
CA GLY A 177 3.91 -20.49 -9.11
C GLY A 177 3.03 -20.66 -7.85
N SER A 178 2.09 -21.58 -7.92
CA SER A 178 1.16 -21.85 -6.82
C SER A 178 1.90 -22.34 -5.56
N GLY A 179 1.64 -21.69 -4.43
CA GLY A 179 2.18 -22.04 -3.12
C GLY A 179 3.61 -21.54 -2.83
N ASN A 180 4.33 -20.99 -3.80
CA ASN A 180 5.65 -20.41 -3.56
C ASN A 180 5.54 -19.11 -2.75
N ILE A 181 6.40 -18.96 -1.75
CA ILE A 181 6.53 -17.72 -0.99
C ILE A 181 7.49 -16.81 -1.74
N ILE A 182 7.04 -15.61 -2.08
CA ILE A 182 7.81 -14.61 -2.82
C ILE A 182 7.66 -13.23 -2.17
N LYS A 183 8.68 -12.41 -2.34
CA LYS A 183 8.61 -10.99 -2.01
C LYS A 183 8.13 -10.20 -3.24
N VAL A 184 7.15 -9.35 -3.05
CA VAL A 184 6.62 -8.45 -4.09
C VAL A 184 6.86 -7.01 -3.64
N PRO A 185 7.86 -6.33 -4.21
CA PRO A 185 8.03 -4.90 -4.03
C PRO A 185 6.90 -4.15 -4.75
N VAL A 186 6.24 -3.25 -4.03
CA VAL A 186 5.14 -2.44 -4.55
C VAL A 186 5.54 -0.98 -4.46
N GLU A 187 5.54 -0.26 -5.59
CA GLU A 187 5.67 1.19 -5.62
C GLU A 187 4.32 1.82 -5.29
N ILE A 188 4.24 2.53 -4.16
CA ILE A 188 3.08 3.32 -3.78
C ILE A 188 3.28 4.75 -4.27
N PHE A 189 2.24 5.34 -4.87
CA PHE A 189 2.32 6.71 -5.37
C PHE A 189 2.74 7.67 -4.26
N PRO A 190 3.65 8.60 -4.57
CA PRO A 190 4.14 9.57 -3.60
C PRO A 190 3.01 10.40 -3.01
N THR A 191 3.15 10.73 -1.73
CA THR A 191 2.18 11.58 -1.04
C THR A 191 2.86 12.61 -0.15
N SER A 192 2.10 13.64 0.22
CA SER A 192 2.41 14.58 1.28
C SER A 192 1.21 14.60 2.21
N ALA A 193 1.33 14.01 3.39
CA ALA A 193 0.21 13.78 4.29
C ALA A 193 0.64 13.90 5.76
N LEU A 194 -0.16 14.58 6.54
CA LEU A 194 -0.04 14.71 7.99
C LEU A 194 -1.09 13.82 8.67
N ILE A 195 -0.63 12.76 9.32
CA ILE A 195 -1.47 11.97 10.23
C ILE A 195 -1.49 12.69 11.56
N LYS A 196 -2.64 13.18 11.96
CA LYS A 196 -2.77 14.00 13.17
C LYS A 196 -2.60 13.18 14.44
N LYS A 197 -2.16 13.84 15.49
CA LYS A 197 -2.26 13.31 16.86
C LYS A 197 -3.66 12.78 17.13
N GLY A 198 -3.74 11.57 17.71
CA GLY A 198 -5.00 10.88 17.98
C GLY A 198 -5.51 10.00 16.85
N HIS A 199 -4.98 10.13 15.63
CA HIS A 199 -5.25 9.26 14.49
C HIS A 199 -4.30 8.06 14.47
N ARG A 200 -4.45 7.19 13.46
CA ARG A 200 -3.52 6.08 13.16
C ARG A 200 -3.20 6.10 11.68
N LEU A 201 -2.02 5.65 11.34
CA LEU A 201 -1.71 5.29 9.95
C LEU A 201 -2.17 3.85 9.69
N ARG A 202 -2.89 3.63 8.61
CA ARG A 202 -3.32 2.32 8.14
C ARG A 202 -2.60 1.95 6.86
N ILE A 203 -2.07 0.73 6.80
CA ILE A 203 -1.68 0.04 5.57
C ILE A 203 -2.69 -1.07 5.33
N ALA A 204 -3.36 -1.04 4.17
CA ALA A 204 -4.28 -2.08 3.75
C ALA A 204 -3.73 -2.77 2.51
N VAL A 205 -3.69 -4.10 2.53
CA VAL A 205 -3.23 -4.91 1.39
C VAL A 205 -4.43 -5.62 0.81
N GLY A 206 -4.75 -5.28 -0.42
CA GLY A 206 -5.90 -5.80 -1.15
C GLY A 206 -5.53 -6.47 -2.48
N PRO A 207 -6.49 -7.13 -3.15
CA PRO A 207 -6.26 -7.89 -4.36
C PRO A 207 -6.41 -7.07 -5.66
N SER A 208 -7.03 -5.91 -5.62
CA SER A 208 -7.26 -5.04 -6.79
C SER A 208 -7.63 -3.61 -6.39
N ASN A 209 -7.66 -2.71 -7.38
CA ASN A 209 -8.11 -1.32 -7.19
C ASN A 209 -8.98 -0.87 -8.37
N LEU A 210 -10.04 -1.63 -8.65
CA LEU A 210 -10.98 -1.25 -9.69
C LEU A 210 -11.86 -0.08 -9.20
N PRO A 211 -12.19 0.94 -10.02
CA PRO A 211 -11.88 1.07 -11.44
C PRO A 211 -10.53 1.77 -11.73
N PHE A 212 -9.75 2.14 -10.73
CA PHE A 212 -8.51 2.91 -10.90
C PHE A 212 -7.48 2.14 -11.74
N ALA A 213 -7.30 0.84 -11.46
CA ALA A 213 -6.40 0.00 -12.23
C ALA A 213 -6.85 -1.46 -12.24
N LEU A 214 -6.45 -2.17 -13.29
CA LEU A 214 -6.69 -3.58 -13.49
C LEU A 214 -5.37 -4.26 -13.86
N MET A 215 -5.17 -5.49 -13.36
CA MET A 215 -4.05 -6.32 -13.80
C MET A 215 -4.07 -6.54 -15.33
N PRO A 216 -2.92 -6.75 -15.97
CA PRO A 216 -2.86 -7.21 -17.35
C PRO A 216 -3.75 -8.45 -17.56
N VAL A 217 -4.47 -8.52 -18.66
CA VAL A 217 -5.48 -9.57 -18.89
C VAL A 217 -4.94 -11.01 -18.70
N PRO A 218 -3.74 -11.38 -19.18
CA PRO A 218 -3.20 -12.72 -18.92
C PRO A 218 -3.06 -13.03 -17.43
N SER A 219 -2.46 -12.11 -16.66
CA SER A 219 -2.27 -12.24 -15.21
C SER A 219 -3.58 -12.24 -14.46
N LEU A 220 -4.54 -11.41 -14.86
CA LEU A 220 -5.89 -11.39 -14.30
C LEU A 220 -6.56 -12.77 -14.40
N LEU A 221 -6.51 -13.40 -15.57
CA LEU A 221 -7.10 -14.73 -15.77
C LEU A 221 -6.38 -15.82 -14.96
N GLN A 222 -5.06 -15.69 -14.77
CA GLN A 222 -4.25 -16.61 -13.99
C GLN A 222 -4.42 -16.46 -12.47
N SER A 223 -4.93 -15.32 -12.02
CA SER A 223 -5.12 -15.00 -10.59
C SER A 223 -6.54 -15.27 -10.09
N LEU A 224 -7.52 -15.42 -10.97
CA LEU A 224 -8.94 -15.57 -10.61
C LEU A 224 -9.15 -16.69 -9.59
N ILE A 225 -9.94 -16.39 -8.54
CA ILE A 225 -10.33 -17.33 -7.47
C ILE A 225 -9.13 -17.83 -6.63
N GLY A 226 -7.97 -17.19 -6.74
CA GLY A 226 -6.82 -17.49 -5.90
C GLY A 226 -7.01 -17.01 -4.46
N LEU A 227 -6.45 -17.76 -3.51
CA LEU A 227 -6.24 -17.27 -2.14
C LEU A 227 -4.82 -16.71 -2.06
N ILE A 228 -4.68 -15.53 -1.49
CA ILE A 228 -3.40 -14.89 -1.23
C ILE A 228 -3.13 -14.93 0.27
N ASN A 229 -1.98 -15.49 0.64
CA ASN A 229 -1.46 -15.41 1.99
C ASN A 229 -0.46 -14.26 2.06
N ILE A 230 -0.56 -13.41 3.07
CA ILE A 230 0.36 -12.31 3.36
C ILE A 230 1.14 -12.70 4.61
N TYR A 231 2.46 -12.81 4.48
CA TYR A 231 3.37 -13.20 5.55
C TYR A 231 3.86 -11.96 6.29
N HIS A 232 4.00 -12.12 7.60
CA HIS A 232 4.45 -11.06 8.50
C HIS A 232 5.19 -11.67 9.72
N ASP A 233 5.96 -12.72 9.46
CA ASP A 233 6.81 -13.40 10.43
C ASP A 233 8.29 -12.98 10.28
N ALA A 234 9.17 -13.53 11.13
CA ALA A 234 10.59 -13.19 11.13
C ALA A 234 11.34 -13.63 9.85
N GLU A 235 10.86 -14.66 9.15
CA GLU A 235 11.49 -15.14 7.91
C GLU A 235 10.99 -14.36 6.68
N HIS A 236 9.75 -13.86 6.74
CA HIS A 236 9.07 -13.15 5.66
C HIS A 236 8.46 -11.84 6.19
N PRO A 237 9.28 -10.87 6.61
CA PRO A 237 8.83 -9.64 7.25
C PRO A 237 8.30 -8.63 6.22
N SER A 238 7.00 -8.69 5.92
CA SER A 238 6.37 -7.65 5.11
C SER A 238 6.49 -6.29 5.78
N SER A 239 6.78 -5.25 5.00
CA SER A 239 7.07 -3.92 5.53
C SER A 239 6.77 -2.82 4.53
N VAL A 240 6.70 -1.58 5.02
CA VAL A 240 6.70 -0.34 4.24
C VAL A 240 7.84 0.56 4.70
N VAL A 241 8.37 1.39 3.80
CA VAL A 241 9.30 2.46 4.17
C VAL A 241 8.60 3.79 4.03
N LEU A 242 8.51 4.54 5.12
CA LEU A 242 7.85 5.84 5.17
C LEU A 242 8.89 6.96 5.13
N PRO A 243 8.76 7.94 4.20
CA PRO A 243 9.58 9.14 4.18
C PRO A 243 9.05 10.15 5.19
N VAL A 244 9.50 10.06 6.45
CA VAL A 244 9.02 10.88 7.57
C VAL A 244 9.77 12.20 7.61
N ALA A 245 9.04 13.31 7.57
CA ALA A 245 9.58 14.67 7.67
C ALA A 245 9.20 15.32 9.01
N PRO A 246 9.98 16.33 9.46
CA PRO A 246 9.71 17.06 10.70
C PRO A 246 8.44 17.93 10.61
#